data_c86763f9cbde6436649fe03af3ac6724
#
_entry.id   c86763f9cbde6436649fe03af3ac6724
#
_cell.length_a   1.000
_cell.length_b   1.000
_cell.length_c   1.000
_cell.angle_alpha   90.00
_cell.angle_beta   90.00
_cell.angle_gamma   90.00
#
_symmetry.space_group_name_H-M   'P 1'
#
loop_
_entity.id
_entity.type
_entity.pdbx_description
1 polymer ?
#
loop_
_entity_poly.entity_id
_entity_poly.type
_entity_poly.pdbx_seq_one_letter_code
_entity_poly.pdbx_strand_id
1 'polypeptide(L)'
;MKNGVPGVSGYQGPAGGWGAVKAVTASLFSQKAVARDIIAMFKMNQVKGFDCPGCAWPDPGHRAPMELCENGVKAVSWETTSKKASPEFFSRHPVSTLWHYSDYELENIGRLTHPMKYDAVSDTWQAVDWDIAFQEIGERLRSYDSAQQVEFYTSGRTSNEAAFLYQLFAREYGSSNFPDCSNMCHGPTSAGLTPAIGLGKGTVELDDFDHCDLVICIGHNPGTNHPRMLTTLRDVAKRGAKIISINPLNERGLERFSFPQSAKEMFTGQATALSNDYYQVKMGGDASLLKGIMKALIEMDEARILLDQQPTLDHAFIDQHTAGYAALYDDLRQHNWAELEQDSGLTRSQMEDLAHSYSKSSATIVCYGLGITQHKNGTENVQQLVNLLLLKGNMGKPGAGICPLRGHSNVQGDRSVGINEAASEDFLQRLEKHFSIRVPRKHGRSSVESIRAIERGDAKALICMGGNLAVAMPQPQRTFAAMKNLDLQVHVATKLNRSHLLLAKHNYLLPALGRTERDMQATGIQSVTVEDSMSMVHASCGALKPASRWLKSEPAIVAGMARATLPHSPIS
;
A
#
# COMPACT_ATOMS: atom_id res chain seq x y z
N MET A 1 3.63 34.67 11.13
CA MET A 1 2.48 34.06 11.79
C MET A 1 2.98 33.16 12.93
N LYS A 2 2.83 33.60 14.19
CA LYS A 2 3.23 32.84 15.41
C LYS A 2 2.01 32.36 16.20
N ASN A 3 1.03 31.76 15.52
CA ASN A 3 -0.12 31.13 16.18
C ASN A 3 -0.08 29.63 15.92
N GLY A 4 0.94 28.95 16.51
CA GLY A 4 1.00 27.49 16.50
C GLY A 4 -0.01 26.88 17.46
N VAL A 5 -0.57 25.74 17.11
CA VAL A 5 -1.37 24.91 18.01
C VAL A 5 -0.54 24.61 19.26
N PRO A 6 -1.06 24.81 20.47
CA PRO A 6 -0.30 24.52 21.70
C PRO A 6 0.26 23.09 21.68
N GLY A 7 1.55 22.94 21.95
CA GLY A 7 2.26 21.65 21.93
C GLY A 7 2.77 21.19 20.56
N VAL A 8 2.51 21.94 19.48
CA VAL A 8 3.03 21.67 18.14
C VAL A 8 4.09 22.70 17.78
N SER A 9 5.32 22.24 17.48
CA SER A 9 6.40 23.10 16.96
C SER A 9 6.75 22.66 15.53
N GLY A 10 7.01 23.64 14.66
CA GLY A 10 7.46 23.38 13.29
C GLY A 10 8.84 22.72 13.31
N TYR A 11 8.96 21.53 12.72
CA TYR A 11 10.24 20.85 12.56
C TYR A 11 11.08 21.52 11.48
N GLN A 12 12.30 21.97 11.84
CA GLN A 12 13.22 22.67 10.93
C GLN A 12 14.42 21.81 10.50
N GLY A 13 14.57 20.61 11.08
CA GLY A 13 15.65 19.67 10.72
C GLY A 13 15.43 19.00 9.36
N PRO A 14 16.44 18.29 8.83
CA PRO A 14 16.29 17.43 7.66
C PRO A 14 15.42 16.21 7.99
N ALA A 15 14.83 15.58 6.99
CA ALA A 15 14.27 14.25 7.17
C ALA A 15 15.38 13.27 7.59
N GLY A 16 15.05 12.25 8.40
CA GLY A 16 16.06 11.34 8.96
C GLY A 16 16.85 11.94 10.12
N GLY A 17 18.17 11.80 10.10
CA GLY A 17 19.08 12.37 11.09
C GLY A 17 18.76 11.97 12.54
N TRP A 18 19.12 12.83 13.49
CA TRP A 18 18.86 12.64 14.93
C TRP A 18 17.36 12.61 15.27
N GLY A 19 16.51 13.24 14.44
CA GLY A 19 15.05 13.19 14.61
C GLY A 19 14.53 11.75 14.50
N ALA A 20 14.95 11.03 13.47
CA ALA A 20 14.59 9.62 13.28
C ALA A 20 15.14 8.74 14.41
N VAL A 21 16.39 8.92 14.80
CA VAL A 21 17.01 8.14 15.91
C VAL A 21 16.22 8.33 17.20
N LYS A 22 15.86 9.57 17.55
CA LYS A 22 15.05 9.88 18.75
C LYS A 22 13.67 9.22 18.69
N ALA A 23 13.00 9.29 17.53
CA ALA A 23 11.67 8.72 17.36
C ALA A 23 11.68 7.18 17.43
N VAL A 24 12.68 6.54 16.81
CA VAL A 24 12.91 5.08 16.91
C VAL A 24 13.17 4.67 18.36
N THR A 25 14.07 5.35 19.05
CA THR A 25 14.41 5.05 20.44
C THR A 25 13.18 5.12 21.35
N ALA A 26 12.37 6.18 21.20
CA ALA A 26 11.13 6.33 21.96
C ALA A 26 10.14 5.18 21.68
N SER A 27 10.02 4.74 20.41
CA SER A 27 9.17 3.61 20.03
C SER A 27 9.63 2.31 20.70
N LEU A 28 10.91 1.97 20.61
CA LEU A 28 11.49 0.76 21.19
C LEU A 28 11.21 0.66 22.70
N PHE A 29 11.46 1.73 23.44
CA PHE A 29 11.21 1.74 24.88
C PHE A 29 9.72 1.67 25.22
N SER A 30 8.85 2.30 24.44
CA SER A 30 7.40 2.29 24.67
C SER A 30 6.77 0.89 24.58
N GLN A 31 7.36 0.01 23.76
CA GLN A 31 6.84 -1.36 23.54
C GLN A 31 7.38 -2.40 24.51
N LYS A 32 8.33 -2.04 25.39
CA LYS A 32 8.90 -2.91 26.45
C LYS A 32 9.50 -4.23 25.92
N ALA A 33 10.08 -4.23 24.73
CA ALA A 33 10.59 -5.41 24.04
C ALA A 33 11.97 -5.22 23.39
N VAL A 34 12.82 -4.32 23.93
CA VAL A 34 14.07 -3.84 23.32
C VAL A 34 14.97 -4.97 22.80
N ALA A 35 15.15 -6.06 23.56
CA ALA A 35 15.98 -7.19 23.11
C ALA A 35 15.40 -7.91 21.89
N ARG A 36 14.07 -8.08 21.83
CA ARG A 36 13.36 -8.65 20.68
C ARG A 36 13.45 -7.71 19.47
N ASP A 37 13.31 -6.41 19.70
CA ASP A 37 13.40 -5.38 18.69
C ASP A 37 14.78 -5.36 18.03
N ILE A 38 15.85 -5.45 18.80
CA ILE A 38 17.22 -5.49 18.27
C ILE A 38 17.41 -6.71 17.37
N ILE A 39 16.97 -7.90 17.81
CA ILE A 39 17.04 -9.11 16.97
C ILE A 39 16.25 -8.92 15.67
N ALA A 40 15.05 -8.35 15.77
CA ALA A 40 14.19 -8.10 14.61
C ALA A 40 14.84 -7.11 13.64
N MET A 41 15.46 -6.01 14.10
CA MET A 41 16.13 -5.02 13.25
C MET A 41 17.27 -5.62 12.41
N PHE A 42 18.04 -6.58 12.96
CA PHE A 42 19.09 -7.29 12.19
C PHE A 42 18.53 -8.34 11.22
N LYS A 43 17.25 -8.68 11.32
CA LYS A 43 16.58 -9.66 10.43
C LYS A 43 15.62 -9.02 9.44
N MET A 44 15.25 -7.77 9.66
CA MET A 44 14.34 -7.02 8.78
C MET A 44 14.99 -6.75 7.44
N ASN A 45 14.29 -7.05 6.35
CA ASN A 45 14.71 -6.89 4.96
C ASN A 45 16.04 -7.60 4.61
N GLN A 46 16.34 -8.69 5.29
CA GLN A 46 17.51 -9.51 5.03
C GLN A 46 17.14 -10.81 4.30
N VAL A 47 18.03 -11.35 3.47
CA VAL A 47 17.81 -12.57 2.67
C VAL A 47 17.34 -13.76 3.51
N LYS A 48 17.85 -13.91 4.75
CA LYS A 48 17.45 -14.95 5.71
C LYS A 48 16.66 -14.34 6.88
N GLY A 49 15.79 -13.41 6.60
CA GLY A 49 14.98 -12.71 7.57
C GLY A 49 13.56 -12.52 7.08
N PHE A 50 12.89 -11.54 7.63
CA PHE A 50 11.52 -11.19 7.25
C PHE A 50 11.48 -9.86 6.52
N ASP A 51 10.55 -9.74 5.59
CA ASP A 51 10.24 -8.49 4.92
C ASP A 51 9.48 -7.54 5.86
N CYS A 52 9.84 -6.25 5.84
CA CYS A 52 9.23 -5.24 6.70
C CYS A 52 7.71 -5.10 6.43
N PRO A 53 6.83 -5.20 7.46
CA PRO A 53 5.39 -5.05 7.26
C PRO A 53 4.94 -3.60 6.99
N GLY A 54 5.86 -2.67 6.75
CA GLY A 54 5.58 -1.26 6.49
C GLY A 54 5.09 -1.00 5.07
N CYS A 55 5.95 -0.43 4.25
CA CYS A 55 5.68 -0.08 2.85
C CYS A 55 6.27 -1.12 1.88
N ALA A 56 5.92 -0.99 0.60
CA ALA A 56 6.41 -1.86 -0.47
C ALA A 56 7.65 -1.29 -1.21
N TRP A 57 8.53 -0.56 -0.52
CA TRP A 57 9.80 -0.15 -1.11
C TRP A 57 10.72 -1.36 -1.25
N PRO A 58 11.33 -1.60 -2.44
CA PRO A 58 12.13 -2.79 -2.71
C PRO A 58 13.40 -2.87 -1.87
N ASP A 59 13.96 -4.05 -1.82
CA ASP A 59 15.24 -4.32 -1.17
C ASP A 59 16.37 -4.25 -2.19
N PRO A 60 17.51 -3.57 -1.86
CA PRO A 60 18.65 -3.51 -2.76
C PRO A 60 19.35 -4.86 -2.88
N GLY A 61 19.99 -5.11 -4.02
CA GLY A 61 20.80 -6.32 -4.24
C GLY A 61 21.93 -6.46 -3.21
N HIS A 62 22.59 -5.35 -2.87
CA HIS A 62 23.58 -5.26 -1.79
C HIS A 62 22.97 -4.60 -0.55
N ARG A 63 22.60 -5.42 0.42
CA ARG A 63 21.91 -4.98 1.64
C ARG A 63 22.90 -4.52 2.70
N ALA A 64 22.55 -3.41 3.35
CA ALA A 64 23.22 -2.99 4.58
C ALA A 64 22.99 -4.03 5.72
N PRO A 65 23.88 -4.10 6.74
CA PRO A 65 23.67 -4.96 7.89
C PRO A 65 22.34 -4.68 8.62
N MET A 66 21.85 -3.46 8.53
CA MET A 66 20.53 -3.04 8.98
C MET A 66 19.82 -2.30 7.85
N GLU A 67 19.01 -3.03 7.08
CA GLU A 67 18.22 -2.48 5.97
C GLU A 67 16.87 -2.00 6.50
N LEU A 68 16.86 -0.81 7.14
CA LEU A 68 15.73 -0.31 7.90
C LEU A 68 15.51 1.20 7.74
N CYS A 69 14.31 1.64 8.07
CA CYS A 69 13.97 3.05 8.23
C CYS A 69 13.18 3.27 9.52
N GLU A 70 12.95 4.54 9.87
CA GLU A 70 12.20 4.94 11.07
C GLU A 70 10.82 4.25 11.14
N ASN A 71 10.05 4.29 10.05
CA ASN A 71 8.71 3.71 10.02
C ASN A 71 8.73 2.19 10.10
N GLY A 72 9.70 1.53 9.43
CA GLY A 72 9.88 0.09 9.53
C GLY A 72 10.18 -0.36 10.96
N VAL A 73 11.10 0.34 11.64
CA VAL A 73 11.40 0.03 13.05
C VAL A 73 10.19 0.24 13.95
N LYS A 74 9.43 1.33 13.77
CA LYS A 74 8.19 1.57 14.51
C LYS A 74 7.16 0.45 14.27
N ALA A 75 6.93 0.06 13.03
CA ALA A 75 6.00 -1.02 12.69
C ALA A 75 6.43 -2.35 13.32
N VAL A 76 7.71 -2.68 13.24
CA VAL A 76 8.28 -3.88 13.85
C VAL A 76 8.20 -3.84 15.37
N SER A 77 8.55 -2.73 16.03
CA SER A 77 8.47 -2.61 17.48
C SER A 77 7.03 -2.75 18.01
N TRP A 78 6.05 -2.28 17.26
CA TRP A 78 4.62 -2.49 17.56
C TRP A 78 4.21 -3.95 17.46
N GLU A 79 4.81 -4.72 16.56
CA GLU A 79 4.53 -6.14 16.38
C GLU A 79 5.26 -7.00 17.43
N THR A 80 6.51 -6.67 17.73
CA THR A 80 7.35 -7.41 18.71
C THR A 80 7.01 -7.14 20.17
N THR A 81 6.12 -6.19 20.45
CA THR A 81 5.74 -5.72 21.78
C THR A 81 5.55 -6.86 22.80
N SER A 82 5.94 -6.63 24.06
CA SER A 82 5.63 -7.54 25.17
C SER A 82 4.22 -7.38 25.74
N LYS A 83 3.51 -6.32 25.34
CA LYS A 83 2.13 -6.06 25.77
C LYS A 83 1.17 -7.07 25.12
N LYS A 84 0.11 -7.46 25.82
CA LYS A 84 -0.83 -8.50 25.39
C LYS A 84 -2.28 -8.12 25.65
N ALA A 85 -3.11 -8.23 24.62
CA ALA A 85 -4.56 -8.28 24.73
C ALA A 85 -4.96 -9.74 24.99
N SER A 86 -4.96 -10.15 26.25
CA SER A 86 -5.26 -11.52 26.68
C SER A 86 -6.73 -11.69 27.07
N PRO A 87 -7.23 -12.93 27.26
CA PRO A 87 -8.58 -13.16 27.78
C PRO A 87 -8.86 -12.42 29.10
N GLU A 88 -7.87 -12.33 29.99
CA GLU A 88 -8.00 -11.62 31.28
C GLU A 88 -8.12 -10.10 31.08
N PHE A 89 -7.50 -9.55 30.04
CA PHE A 89 -7.71 -8.16 29.66
C PHE A 89 -9.15 -7.95 29.21
N PHE A 90 -9.64 -8.76 28.29
CA PHE A 90 -10.98 -8.64 27.72
C PHE A 90 -12.08 -8.86 28.75
N SER A 91 -11.90 -9.78 29.71
CA SER A 91 -12.89 -10.01 30.78
C SER A 91 -13.11 -8.79 31.70
N ARG A 92 -12.16 -7.84 31.74
CA ARG A 92 -12.20 -6.63 32.55
C ARG A 92 -12.57 -5.38 31.75
N HIS A 93 -12.64 -5.48 30.42
CA HIS A 93 -12.87 -4.34 29.54
C HIS A 93 -14.01 -4.65 28.58
N PRO A 94 -15.25 -4.31 28.93
CA PRO A 94 -16.40 -4.37 28.02
C PRO A 94 -16.13 -3.61 26.73
N VAL A 95 -16.71 -4.06 25.63
CA VAL A 95 -16.53 -3.41 24.33
C VAL A 95 -17.06 -1.98 24.33
N SER A 96 -18.13 -1.71 25.06
CA SER A 96 -18.64 -0.36 25.30
C SER A 96 -17.61 0.56 25.97
N THR A 97 -16.79 0.03 26.89
CA THR A 97 -15.69 0.78 27.51
C THR A 97 -14.55 1.00 26.50
N LEU A 98 -14.15 -0.03 25.75
CA LEU A 98 -13.09 0.06 24.73
C LEU A 98 -13.45 1.03 23.60
N TRP A 99 -14.72 1.25 23.34
CA TRP A 99 -15.20 2.22 22.35
C TRP A 99 -14.71 3.64 22.60
N HIS A 100 -14.47 4.02 23.86
CA HIS A 100 -13.97 5.33 24.26
C HIS A 100 -12.43 5.49 24.13
N TYR A 101 -11.71 4.40 23.85
CA TYR A 101 -10.27 4.47 23.61
C TYR A 101 -10.02 5.08 22.21
N SER A 102 -8.94 5.85 22.09
CA SER A 102 -8.44 6.27 20.78
C SER A 102 -7.92 5.07 19.99
N ASP A 103 -7.81 5.19 18.67
CA ASP A 103 -7.28 4.12 17.83
C ASP A 103 -5.83 3.76 18.21
N TYR A 104 -5.04 4.77 18.63
CA TYR A 104 -3.70 4.56 19.18
C TYR A 104 -3.73 3.72 20.47
N GLU A 105 -4.61 4.03 21.40
CA GLU A 105 -4.74 3.29 22.68
C GLU A 105 -5.16 1.84 22.43
N LEU A 106 -6.12 1.60 21.52
CA LEU A 106 -6.56 0.25 21.16
C LEU A 106 -5.38 -0.60 20.65
N GLU A 107 -4.62 -0.10 19.70
CA GLU A 107 -3.45 -0.81 19.19
C GLU A 107 -2.34 -0.95 20.25
N ASN A 108 -2.17 0.02 21.14
CA ASN A 108 -1.16 0.04 22.18
C ASN A 108 -1.44 -0.92 23.36
N ILE A 109 -2.64 -1.52 23.44
CA ILE A 109 -2.95 -2.62 24.37
C ILE A 109 -1.99 -3.79 24.14
N GLY A 110 -1.64 -4.09 22.89
CA GLY A 110 -0.63 -5.10 22.53
C GLY A 110 -1.16 -6.19 21.59
N ARG A 111 -0.43 -7.32 21.56
CA ARG A 111 -0.75 -8.46 20.69
C ARG A 111 -1.97 -9.22 21.19
N LEU A 112 -2.87 -9.55 20.26
CA LEU A 112 -3.92 -10.55 20.48
C LEU A 112 -3.25 -11.91 20.76
N THR A 113 -3.82 -12.71 21.67
CA THR A 113 -3.18 -13.93 22.14
C THR A 113 -4.00 -15.20 21.98
N HIS A 114 -5.33 -15.10 21.90
CA HIS A 114 -6.26 -16.23 21.81
C HIS A 114 -7.35 -15.91 20.79
N PRO A 115 -7.92 -16.92 20.13
CA PRO A 115 -9.14 -16.72 19.39
C PRO A 115 -10.27 -16.34 20.36
N MET A 116 -11.04 -15.35 19.99
CA MET A 116 -12.08 -14.75 20.83
C MET A 116 -13.41 -14.72 20.09
N LYS A 117 -14.49 -14.94 20.83
CA LYS A 117 -15.86 -14.75 20.39
C LYS A 117 -16.50 -13.69 21.28
N TYR A 118 -17.26 -12.79 20.68
CA TYR A 118 -17.98 -11.78 21.46
C TYR A 118 -19.22 -12.37 22.13
N ASP A 119 -19.40 -12.07 23.42
CA ASP A 119 -20.58 -12.39 24.20
C ASP A 119 -21.38 -11.12 24.51
N ALA A 120 -22.59 -11.05 23.96
CA ALA A 120 -23.46 -9.88 24.09
C ALA A 120 -24.03 -9.73 25.52
N VAL A 121 -24.09 -10.80 26.32
CA VAL A 121 -24.62 -10.71 27.69
C VAL A 121 -23.65 -10.01 28.61
N SER A 122 -22.38 -10.35 28.51
CA SER A 122 -21.31 -9.72 29.32
C SER A 122 -20.69 -8.49 28.64
N ASP A 123 -21.02 -8.19 27.39
CA ASP A 123 -20.40 -7.16 26.55
C ASP A 123 -18.88 -7.34 26.45
N THR A 124 -18.38 -8.58 26.45
CA THR A 124 -16.95 -8.87 26.45
C THR A 124 -16.55 -9.86 25.35
N TRP A 125 -15.28 -9.81 24.98
CA TRP A 125 -14.64 -10.84 24.19
C TRP A 125 -14.24 -12.00 25.10
N GLN A 126 -14.71 -13.22 24.79
CA GLN A 126 -14.41 -14.45 25.52
C GLN A 126 -13.54 -15.38 24.67
N ALA A 127 -12.59 -16.09 25.30
CA ALA A 127 -11.77 -17.04 24.60
C ALA A 127 -12.62 -18.22 24.10
N VAL A 128 -12.32 -18.68 22.90
CA VAL A 128 -12.94 -19.84 22.25
C VAL A 128 -11.86 -20.74 21.66
N ASP A 129 -12.09 -22.06 21.61
CA ASP A 129 -11.15 -22.96 20.95
C ASP A 129 -11.19 -22.77 19.42
N TRP A 130 -10.05 -22.98 18.76
CA TRP A 130 -9.92 -22.82 17.32
C TRP A 130 -10.93 -23.67 16.53
N ASP A 131 -11.08 -24.94 16.92
CA ASP A 131 -11.96 -25.86 16.20
C ASP A 131 -13.44 -25.46 16.36
N ILE A 132 -13.82 -24.99 17.56
CA ILE A 132 -15.16 -24.46 17.81
C ILE A 132 -15.39 -23.18 16.98
N ALA A 133 -14.41 -22.26 16.97
CA ALA A 133 -14.52 -21.03 16.19
C ALA A 133 -14.67 -21.33 14.68
N PHE A 134 -13.85 -22.22 14.14
CA PHE A 134 -13.93 -22.63 12.73
C PHE A 134 -15.26 -23.31 12.41
N GLN A 135 -15.73 -24.24 13.26
CA GLN A 135 -17.00 -24.91 13.08
C GLN A 135 -18.17 -23.93 13.05
N GLU A 136 -18.28 -23.06 14.03
CA GLU A 136 -19.36 -22.06 14.13
C GLU A 136 -19.34 -21.08 12.94
N ILE A 137 -18.16 -20.60 12.51
CA ILE A 137 -18.00 -19.75 11.32
C ILE A 137 -18.44 -20.52 10.06
N GLY A 138 -17.98 -21.76 9.89
CA GLY A 138 -18.32 -22.58 8.73
C GLY A 138 -19.82 -22.91 8.66
N GLU A 139 -20.46 -23.24 9.78
CA GLU A 139 -21.90 -23.46 9.87
C GLU A 139 -22.68 -22.21 9.48
N ARG A 140 -22.24 -21.04 9.95
CA ARG A 140 -22.87 -19.76 9.62
C ARG A 140 -22.73 -19.45 8.13
N LEU A 141 -21.56 -19.62 7.54
CA LEU A 141 -21.33 -19.40 6.11
C LEU A 141 -22.18 -20.33 5.25
N ARG A 142 -22.31 -21.61 5.63
CA ARG A 142 -23.19 -22.57 4.93
C ARG A 142 -24.69 -22.25 5.05
N SER A 143 -25.09 -21.48 6.06
CA SER A 143 -26.50 -21.14 6.29
C SER A 143 -27.01 -19.99 5.42
N TYR A 144 -26.15 -19.30 4.69
CA TYR A 144 -26.59 -18.23 3.79
C TYR A 144 -27.14 -18.76 2.48
N ASP A 145 -28.22 -18.14 1.98
CA ASP A 145 -28.90 -18.55 0.75
C ASP A 145 -28.05 -18.34 -0.50
N SER A 146 -27.05 -17.46 -0.42
CA SER A 146 -26.17 -17.12 -1.54
C SER A 146 -24.78 -16.71 -1.05
N ALA A 147 -23.75 -17.23 -1.71
CA ALA A 147 -22.37 -16.82 -1.49
C ALA A 147 -22.12 -15.32 -1.75
N GLN A 148 -23.00 -14.67 -2.54
CA GLN A 148 -22.95 -13.22 -2.76
C GLN A 148 -23.31 -12.40 -1.51
N GLN A 149 -23.78 -13.02 -0.43
CA GLN A 149 -24.03 -12.36 0.85
C GLN A 149 -22.77 -12.25 1.73
N VAL A 150 -21.63 -12.72 1.25
CA VAL A 150 -20.35 -12.71 1.99
C VAL A 150 -19.31 -11.84 1.28
N GLU A 151 -18.67 -10.96 2.05
CA GLU A 151 -17.56 -10.11 1.65
C GLU A 151 -16.25 -10.65 2.23
N PHE A 152 -15.21 -10.74 1.39
CA PHE A 152 -13.88 -11.24 1.75
C PHE A 152 -12.84 -10.12 1.65
N TYR A 153 -12.72 -9.30 2.70
CA TYR A 153 -11.79 -8.17 2.72
C TYR A 153 -10.35 -8.63 2.97
N THR A 154 -9.40 -8.05 2.22
CA THR A 154 -7.98 -8.33 2.35
C THR A 154 -7.19 -7.04 2.61
N SER A 155 -6.33 -7.06 3.63
CA SER A 155 -5.34 -6.03 3.89
C SER A 155 -4.15 -6.17 2.94
N GLY A 156 -3.60 -5.05 2.46
CA GLY A 156 -2.39 -5.04 1.65
C GLY A 156 -1.10 -5.46 2.37
N ARG A 157 -1.18 -6.09 3.54
CA ARG A 157 -0.05 -6.68 4.28
C ARG A 157 -0.14 -8.20 4.40
N THR A 158 -1.21 -8.79 3.94
CA THR A 158 -1.39 -10.24 3.87
C THR A 158 -0.33 -10.84 2.94
N SER A 159 0.23 -12.01 3.29
CA SER A 159 1.23 -12.67 2.44
C SER A 159 0.61 -13.23 1.16
N ASN A 160 1.43 -13.48 0.12
CA ASN A 160 0.95 -14.06 -1.14
C ASN A 160 0.27 -15.41 -0.91
N GLU A 161 0.84 -16.27 -0.05
CA GLU A 161 0.28 -17.59 0.25
C GLU A 161 -1.07 -17.49 0.95
N ALA A 162 -1.19 -16.59 1.94
CA ALA A 162 -2.45 -16.38 2.63
C ALA A 162 -3.50 -15.77 1.71
N ALA A 163 -3.14 -14.77 0.90
CA ALA A 163 -4.03 -14.12 -0.04
C ALA A 163 -4.50 -15.09 -1.15
N PHE A 164 -3.58 -15.95 -1.66
CA PHE A 164 -3.93 -16.96 -2.64
C PHE A 164 -4.92 -17.99 -2.09
N LEU A 165 -4.64 -18.55 -0.91
CA LEU A 165 -5.56 -19.50 -0.26
C LEU A 165 -6.92 -18.84 0.05
N TYR A 166 -6.90 -17.57 0.46
CA TYR A 166 -8.10 -16.83 0.80
C TYR A 166 -9.01 -16.59 -0.41
N GLN A 167 -8.43 -16.17 -1.56
CA GLN A 167 -9.22 -16.03 -2.78
C GLN A 167 -9.71 -17.39 -3.30
N LEU A 168 -8.92 -18.45 -3.16
CA LEU A 168 -9.30 -19.79 -3.56
C LEU A 168 -10.50 -20.29 -2.73
N PHE A 169 -10.44 -20.13 -1.40
CA PHE A 169 -11.55 -20.43 -0.49
C PHE A 169 -12.82 -19.64 -0.88
N ALA A 170 -12.71 -18.32 -1.07
CA ALA A 170 -13.86 -17.48 -1.40
C ALA A 170 -14.49 -17.88 -2.74
N ARG A 171 -13.67 -18.17 -3.76
CA ARG A 171 -14.17 -18.57 -5.09
C ARG A 171 -14.81 -19.95 -5.08
N GLU A 172 -14.24 -20.91 -4.37
CA GLU A 172 -14.85 -22.23 -4.22
C GLU A 172 -16.15 -22.16 -3.40
N TYR A 173 -16.23 -21.29 -2.40
CA TYR A 173 -17.46 -20.97 -1.70
C TYR A 173 -18.53 -20.35 -2.63
N GLY A 174 -18.13 -19.76 -3.76
CA GLY A 174 -18.99 -19.17 -4.78
C GLY A 174 -19.06 -17.64 -4.78
N SER A 175 -18.13 -16.96 -4.08
CA SER A 175 -18.05 -15.50 -4.05
C SER A 175 -16.84 -14.97 -4.83
N SER A 176 -17.04 -13.83 -5.50
CA SER A 176 -15.98 -12.98 -6.06
C SER A 176 -15.91 -11.60 -5.39
N ASN A 177 -16.55 -11.42 -4.25
CA ASN A 177 -16.57 -10.18 -3.51
C ASN A 177 -15.27 -10.01 -2.74
N PHE A 178 -14.33 -9.29 -3.35
CA PHE A 178 -13.01 -9.02 -2.78
C PHE A 178 -12.79 -7.53 -2.55
N PRO A 179 -13.49 -6.91 -1.56
CA PRO A 179 -13.07 -5.61 -1.10
C PRO A 179 -11.62 -5.70 -0.61
N ASP A 180 -10.76 -4.83 -1.09
CA ASP A 180 -9.37 -4.84 -0.71
C ASP A 180 -8.78 -3.46 -0.48
N CYS A 181 -7.60 -3.42 0.11
CA CYS A 181 -6.84 -2.21 0.33
C CYS A 181 -6.50 -1.50 -0.99
N SER A 182 -6.25 -2.24 -2.06
CA SER A 182 -5.87 -1.73 -3.37
C SER A 182 -6.97 -0.87 -4.01
N ASN A 183 -8.25 -1.22 -3.80
CA ASN A 183 -9.38 -0.42 -4.29
C ASN A 183 -9.32 1.04 -3.81
N MET A 184 -8.85 1.27 -2.58
CA MET A 184 -8.78 2.59 -1.96
C MET A 184 -7.43 3.29 -2.17
N CYS A 185 -6.40 2.53 -2.55
CA CYS A 185 -5.02 2.99 -2.63
C CYS A 185 -4.63 3.31 -4.09
N HIS A 186 -4.56 2.30 -4.93
CA HIS A 186 -4.02 2.35 -6.28
C HIS A 186 -4.96 1.75 -7.35
N GLY A 187 -6.28 1.73 -7.11
CA GLY A 187 -7.26 1.39 -8.12
C GLY A 187 -7.08 2.19 -9.43
N PRO A 188 -6.93 3.54 -9.34
CA PRO A 188 -6.66 4.37 -10.51
C PRO A 188 -5.34 4.05 -11.24
N THR A 189 -4.33 3.53 -10.54
CA THR A 189 -3.08 3.08 -11.20
C THR A 189 -3.36 1.96 -12.19
N SER A 190 -4.04 0.90 -11.75
CA SER A 190 -4.37 -0.21 -12.65
C SER A 190 -5.32 0.21 -13.76
N ALA A 191 -6.33 1.04 -13.43
CA ALA A 191 -7.30 1.56 -14.40
C ALA A 191 -6.64 2.49 -15.45
N GLY A 192 -5.61 3.23 -15.10
CA GLY A 192 -4.88 4.13 -15.99
C GLY A 192 -3.79 3.42 -16.80
N LEU A 193 -2.97 2.59 -16.13
CA LEU A 193 -1.82 1.94 -16.77
C LEU A 193 -2.22 0.78 -17.69
N THR A 194 -3.17 -0.07 -17.29
CA THR A 194 -3.54 -1.26 -18.08
C THR A 194 -3.98 -0.90 -19.52
N PRO A 195 -4.90 0.05 -19.76
CA PRO A 195 -5.25 0.43 -21.13
C PRO A 195 -4.14 1.19 -21.85
N ALA A 196 -3.24 1.88 -21.12
CA ALA A 196 -2.21 2.72 -21.72
C ALA A 196 -0.95 1.93 -22.11
N ILE A 197 -0.52 0.96 -21.29
CA ILE A 197 0.73 0.20 -21.51
C ILE A 197 0.56 -1.33 -21.36
N GLY A 198 -0.66 -1.83 -21.22
CA GLY A 198 -0.97 -3.25 -21.10
C GLY A 198 -0.65 -3.86 -19.71
N LEU A 199 -0.14 -3.09 -18.76
CA LEU A 199 0.28 -3.56 -17.45
C LEU A 199 -0.16 -2.59 -16.35
N GLY A 200 -0.86 -3.06 -15.33
CA GLY A 200 -1.34 -2.25 -14.19
C GLY A 200 -0.30 -2.03 -13.08
N LYS A 201 0.98 -2.12 -13.39
CA LYS A 201 2.12 -2.05 -12.45
C LYS A 201 3.18 -1.06 -12.94
N GLY A 202 4.18 -0.77 -12.10
CA GLY A 202 5.34 0.01 -12.49
C GLY A 202 6.21 -0.69 -13.55
N THR A 203 7.03 0.09 -14.23
CA THR A 203 7.92 -0.38 -15.32
C THR A 203 9.40 -0.21 -14.98
N VAL A 204 9.74 0.14 -13.74
CA VAL A 204 11.10 0.35 -13.28
C VAL A 204 11.49 -0.66 -12.20
N GLU A 205 12.77 -0.97 -12.14
CA GLU A 205 13.43 -1.69 -11.06
C GLU A 205 14.27 -0.73 -10.19
N LEU A 206 14.74 -1.21 -9.03
CA LEU A 206 15.52 -0.35 -8.13
C LEU A 206 16.81 0.15 -8.76
N ASP A 207 17.47 -0.71 -9.56
CA ASP A 207 18.72 -0.41 -10.22
C ASP A 207 18.58 0.66 -11.33
N ASP A 208 17.36 0.91 -11.83
CA ASP A 208 17.11 1.99 -12.80
C ASP A 208 17.43 3.37 -12.21
N PHE A 209 17.32 3.53 -10.89
CA PHE A 209 17.69 4.78 -10.23
C PHE A 209 19.19 5.10 -10.32
N ASP A 210 20.03 4.12 -10.60
CA ASP A 210 21.47 4.33 -10.86
C ASP A 210 21.75 4.83 -12.28
N HIS A 211 20.79 4.71 -13.18
CA HIS A 211 20.92 5.03 -14.61
C HIS A 211 20.12 6.27 -15.05
N CYS A 212 19.15 6.73 -14.25
CA CYS A 212 18.36 7.91 -14.59
C CYS A 212 19.18 9.22 -14.47
N ASP A 213 18.84 10.21 -15.28
CA ASP A 213 19.37 11.57 -15.17
C ASP A 213 18.33 12.56 -14.61
N LEU A 214 17.05 12.13 -14.54
CA LEU A 214 15.96 12.89 -13.94
C LEU A 214 15.01 11.97 -13.16
N VAL A 215 14.66 12.38 -11.93
CA VAL A 215 13.55 11.81 -11.18
C VAL A 215 12.50 12.88 -10.94
N ILE A 216 11.25 12.60 -11.31
CA ILE A 216 10.09 13.43 -10.99
C ILE A 216 9.32 12.76 -9.86
N CYS A 217 9.25 13.42 -8.71
CA CYS A 217 8.46 12.98 -7.56
C CYS A 217 7.15 13.77 -7.51
N ILE A 218 6.01 13.15 -7.79
CA ILE A 218 4.72 13.83 -7.87
C ILE A 218 3.66 13.19 -6.97
N GLY A 219 2.98 14.01 -6.17
CA GLY A 219 1.85 13.56 -5.35
C GLY A 219 2.20 12.52 -4.29
N HIS A 220 3.40 12.55 -3.69
CA HIS A 220 3.77 11.70 -2.57
C HIS A 220 4.79 12.34 -1.62
N ASN A 221 4.87 11.81 -0.40
CA ASN A 221 5.85 12.22 0.61
C ASN A 221 6.67 10.99 1.04
N PRO A 222 7.83 10.73 0.42
CA PRO A 222 8.65 9.57 0.75
C PRO A 222 9.18 9.62 2.18
N GLY A 223 9.42 10.81 2.75
CA GLY A 223 9.85 10.96 4.13
C GLY A 223 8.87 10.41 5.16
N THR A 224 7.58 10.43 4.84
CA THR A 224 6.52 9.88 5.69
C THR A 224 6.13 8.44 5.29
N ASN A 225 6.05 8.16 3.98
CA ASN A 225 5.44 6.90 3.50
C ASN A 225 6.47 5.84 3.12
N HIS A 226 7.63 6.25 2.56
CA HIS A 226 8.67 5.35 2.03
C HIS A 226 10.07 5.82 2.44
N PRO A 227 10.42 5.90 3.74
CA PRO A 227 11.67 6.57 4.14
C PRO A 227 12.94 5.91 3.61
N ARG A 228 12.96 4.62 3.24
CA ARG A 228 14.11 3.98 2.56
C ARG A 228 14.36 4.58 1.16
N MET A 229 13.32 5.03 0.47
CA MET A 229 13.46 5.75 -0.80
C MET A 229 14.33 7.01 -0.67
N LEU A 230 14.37 7.65 0.50
CA LEU A 230 15.23 8.84 0.70
C LEU A 230 16.72 8.51 0.52
N THR A 231 17.14 7.27 0.83
CA THR A 231 18.51 6.82 0.58
C THR A 231 18.78 6.74 -0.93
N THR A 232 17.86 6.17 -1.69
CA THR A 232 17.95 6.11 -3.15
C THR A 232 17.96 7.51 -3.76
N LEU A 233 17.06 8.40 -3.36
CA LEU A 233 17.04 9.80 -3.84
C LEU A 233 18.32 10.56 -3.47
N ARG A 234 18.88 10.32 -2.27
CA ARG A 234 20.17 10.89 -1.88
C ARG A 234 21.30 10.45 -2.82
N ASP A 235 21.32 9.16 -3.19
CA ASP A 235 22.36 8.61 -4.03
C ASP A 235 22.21 9.13 -5.49
N VAL A 236 20.98 9.26 -5.98
CA VAL A 236 20.62 9.95 -7.24
C VAL A 236 21.13 11.40 -7.21
N ALA A 237 20.84 12.17 -6.16
CA ALA A 237 21.29 13.55 -6.02
C ALA A 237 22.82 13.67 -5.94
N LYS A 238 23.50 12.77 -5.20
CA LYS A 238 24.97 12.73 -5.09
C LYS A 238 25.67 12.39 -6.41
N ARG A 239 25.01 11.62 -7.27
CA ARG A 239 25.49 11.32 -8.62
C ARG A 239 25.33 12.51 -9.60
N GLY A 240 24.57 13.51 -9.20
CA GLY A 240 24.34 14.73 -10.00
C GLY A 240 23.10 14.65 -10.90
N ALA A 241 22.29 13.61 -10.80
CA ALA A 241 21.02 13.53 -11.49
C ALA A 241 20.00 14.51 -10.86
N LYS A 242 19.14 15.07 -11.69
CA LYS A 242 18.15 16.07 -11.25
C LYS A 242 16.95 15.41 -10.57
N ILE A 243 16.46 16.02 -9.50
CA ILE A 243 15.22 15.62 -8.84
C ILE A 243 14.27 16.81 -8.85
N ILE A 244 13.07 16.61 -9.38
CA ILE A 244 11.99 17.60 -9.40
C ILE A 244 10.85 17.08 -8.51
N SER A 245 10.41 17.89 -7.57
CA SER A 245 9.27 17.56 -6.71
C SER A 245 8.05 18.40 -7.05
N ILE A 246 6.91 17.75 -7.18
CA ILE A 246 5.60 18.36 -7.49
C ILE A 246 4.62 17.91 -6.43
N ASN A 247 4.25 18.80 -5.51
CA ASN A 247 3.38 18.45 -4.39
C ASN A 247 2.67 19.69 -3.83
N PRO A 248 1.42 19.62 -3.36
CA PRO A 248 0.72 20.77 -2.79
C PRO A 248 1.40 21.39 -1.57
N LEU A 249 2.06 20.54 -0.76
CA LEU A 249 2.79 20.96 0.43
C LEU A 249 4.30 20.84 0.20
N ASN A 250 5.05 21.71 0.85
CA ASN A 250 6.52 21.65 0.85
C ASN A 250 6.97 20.64 1.90
N GLU A 251 7.21 19.40 1.47
CA GLU A 251 7.49 18.25 2.32
C GLU A 251 8.99 18.15 2.64
N ARG A 252 9.31 18.07 3.91
CA ARG A 252 10.70 18.01 4.40
C ARG A 252 11.50 16.84 3.81
N GLY A 253 10.84 15.68 3.60
CA GLY A 253 11.42 14.50 2.98
C GLY A 253 11.70 14.62 1.48
N LEU A 254 11.24 15.69 0.84
CA LEU A 254 11.57 16.02 -0.54
C LEU A 254 12.59 17.18 -0.63
N GLU A 255 12.77 17.94 0.44
CA GLU A 255 13.75 19.03 0.45
C GLU A 255 15.17 18.54 0.74
N ARG A 256 15.35 17.87 1.87
CA ARG A 256 16.69 17.45 2.34
C ARG A 256 16.64 16.26 3.28
N PHE A 257 17.64 15.40 3.19
CA PHE A 257 17.76 14.18 3.96
C PHE A 257 19.14 14.04 4.60
N SER A 258 19.19 13.67 5.88
CA SER A 258 20.38 13.24 6.60
C SER A 258 20.29 11.76 6.89
N PHE A 259 21.25 10.97 6.38
CA PHE A 259 21.20 9.51 6.49
C PHE A 259 21.62 9.05 7.90
N PRO A 260 20.70 8.46 8.69
CA PRO A 260 20.99 8.14 10.10
C PRO A 260 22.11 7.10 10.31
N GLN A 261 22.45 6.31 9.29
CA GLN A 261 23.53 5.32 9.35
C GLN A 261 24.88 5.86 8.85
N SER A 262 24.94 7.13 8.41
CA SER A 262 26.19 7.80 8.05
C SER A 262 26.80 8.51 9.26
N ALA A 263 27.85 7.96 9.84
CA ALA A 263 28.54 8.60 10.95
C ALA A 263 28.95 10.05 10.60
N LYS A 264 29.44 10.28 9.36
CA LYS A 264 29.83 11.63 8.91
C LYS A 264 28.64 12.60 8.94
N GLU A 265 27.50 12.24 8.37
CA GLU A 265 26.32 13.13 8.31
C GLU A 265 25.76 13.37 9.73
N MET A 266 25.78 12.34 10.59
CA MET A 266 25.30 12.47 11.96
C MET A 266 26.16 13.36 12.84
N PHE A 267 27.51 13.28 12.74
CA PHE A 267 28.41 14.12 13.51
C PHE A 267 28.53 15.55 12.99
N THR A 268 28.47 15.73 11.68
CA THR A 268 28.63 17.07 11.06
C THR A 268 27.32 17.83 10.95
N GLY A 269 26.16 17.17 11.11
CA GLY A 269 24.84 17.74 10.85
C GLY A 269 24.57 17.99 9.36
N GLN A 270 25.40 17.43 8.46
CA GLN A 270 25.21 17.57 7.01
C GLN A 270 23.93 16.86 6.56
N ALA A 271 23.26 17.44 5.59
CA ALA A 271 22.11 16.85 4.91
C ALA A 271 22.25 17.07 3.40
N THR A 272 21.89 16.07 2.63
CA THR A 272 21.83 16.15 1.16
C THR A 272 20.55 16.89 0.77
N ALA A 273 20.66 17.94 -0.05
CA ALA A 273 19.51 18.52 -0.75
C ALA A 273 19.01 17.49 -1.76
N LEU A 274 17.71 17.20 -1.74
CA LEU A 274 17.10 16.22 -2.64
C LEU A 274 16.53 16.89 -3.88
N SER A 275 15.53 17.76 -3.72
CA SER A 275 14.93 18.45 -4.87
C SER A 275 15.80 19.61 -5.36
N ASN A 276 16.07 19.61 -6.66
CA ASN A 276 16.65 20.74 -7.36
C ASN A 276 15.60 21.84 -7.58
N ASP A 277 14.39 21.41 -7.99
CA ASP A 277 13.23 22.28 -8.19
C ASP A 277 12.02 21.72 -7.43
N TYR A 278 11.21 22.63 -6.90
CA TYR A 278 10.00 22.28 -6.15
C TYR A 278 8.82 23.12 -6.63
N TYR A 279 7.76 22.44 -7.12
CA TYR A 279 6.56 23.09 -7.62
C TYR A 279 5.35 22.72 -6.76
N GLN A 280 4.69 23.73 -6.20
CA GLN A 280 3.49 23.53 -5.38
C GLN A 280 2.24 23.60 -6.27
N VAL A 281 1.83 22.45 -6.78
CA VAL A 281 0.61 22.29 -7.57
C VAL A 281 -0.62 22.51 -6.69
N LYS A 282 -1.67 23.11 -7.24
CA LYS A 282 -2.98 23.19 -6.60
C LYS A 282 -3.57 21.77 -6.47
N MET A 283 -4.18 21.48 -5.33
CA MET A 283 -4.77 20.16 -5.09
C MET A 283 -5.85 19.85 -6.14
N GLY A 284 -5.69 18.74 -6.87
CA GLY A 284 -6.53 18.35 -8.00
C GLY A 284 -6.15 18.95 -9.35
N GLY A 285 -5.09 19.78 -9.42
CA GLY A 285 -4.60 20.43 -10.65
C GLY A 285 -3.54 19.65 -11.42
N ASP A 286 -3.28 18.39 -11.02
CA ASP A 286 -2.19 17.58 -11.58
C ASP A 286 -2.36 17.30 -13.08
N ALA A 287 -3.58 16.96 -13.53
CA ALA A 287 -3.86 16.72 -14.95
C ALA A 287 -3.60 17.99 -15.79
N SER A 288 -4.06 19.16 -15.33
CA SER A 288 -3.86 20.44 -16.02
C SER A 288 -2.37 20.82 -16.06
N LEU A 289 -1.63 20.58 -14.98
CA LEU A 289 -0.18 20.75 -14.95
C LEU A 289 0.51 19.87 -16.00
N LEU A 290 0.20 18.58 -16.03
CA LEU A 290 0.81 17.63 -16.97
C LEU A 290 0.47 17.97 -18.42
N LYS A 291 -0.77 18.38 -18.71
CA LYS A 291 -1.17 18.90 -20.02
C LYS A 291 -0.38 20.16 -20.39
N GLY A 292 -0.17 21.08 -19.44
CA GLY A 292 0.64 22.28 -19.67
C GLY A 292 2.11 21.96 -20.00
N ILE A 293 2.72 21.01 -19.27
CA ILE A 293 4.08 20.55 -19.58
C ILE A 293 4.14 19.93 -20.99
N MET A 294 3.21 19.03 -21.33
CA MET A 294 3.17 18.38 -22.64
C MET A 294 2.90 19.37 -23.76
N LYS A 295 2.00 20.37 -23.55
CA LYS A 295 1.77 21.46 -24.50
C LYS A 295 3.04 22.26 -24.76
N ALA A 296 3.78 22.63 -23.72
CA ALA A 296 5.06 23.32 -23.84
C ALA A 296 6.10 22.50 -24.61
N LEU A 297 6.16 21.17 -24.36
CA LEU A 297 7.04 20.26 -25.11
C LEU A 297 6.71 20.24 -26.61
N ILE A 298 5.44 20.22 -26.97
CA ILE A 298 4.99 20.27 -28.37
C ILE A 298 5.36 21.62 -29.01
N GLU A 299 5.11 22.75 -28.32
CA GLU A 299 5.49 24.08 -28.82
C GLU A 299 7.01 24.21 -29.01
N MET A 300 7.80 23.62 -28.11
CA MET A 300 9.27 23.56 -28.24
C MET A 300 9.71 22.67 -29.41
N ASP A 301 9.04 21.54 -29.62
CA ASP A 301 9.33 20.60 -30.70
C ASP A 301 9.08 21.24 -32.06
N GLU A 302 7.91 21.85 -32.24
CA GLU A 302 7.55 22.59 -33.46
C GLU A 302 8.55 23.71 -33.77
N ALA A 303 8.94 24.50 -32.76
CA ALA A 303 9.91 25.58 -32.94
C ALA A 303 11.29 25.06 -33.39
N ARG A 304 11.74 23.92 -32.84
CA ARG A 304 13.03 23.32 -33.22
C ARG A 304 12.99 22.71 -34.62
N ILE A 305 11.91 22.05 -34.99
CA ILE A 305 11.70 21.49 -36.34
C ILE A 305 11.74 22.63 -37.37
N LEU A 306 11.04 23.74 -37.10
CA LEU A 306 11.06 24.92 -37.99
C LEU A 306 12.45 25.53 -38.16
N LEU A 307 13.33 25.37 -37.21
CA LEU A 307 14.73 25.85 -37.24
C LEU A 307 15.72 24.78 -37.73
N ASP A 308 15.24 23.66 -38.27
CA ASP A 308 16.04 22.51 -38.74
C ASP A 308 16.97 21.95 -37.62
N GLN A 309 16.49 21.98 -36.38
CA GLN A 309 17.18 21.44 -35.20
C GLN A 309 16.62 20.07 -34.84
N GLN A 310 17.37 19.31 -34.01
CA GLN A 310 16.92 18.04 -33.49
C GLN A 310 15.58 18.22 -32.72
N PRO A 311 14.57 17.40 -33.01
CA PRO A 311 13.28 17.45 -32.30
C PRO A 311 13.43 17.30 -30.78
N THR A 312 12.47 17.84 -30.06
CA THR A 312 12.36 17.66 -28.60
C THR A 312 11.73 16.32 -28.25
N LEU A 313 10.73 15.91 -29.03
CA LEU A 313 10.02 14.64 -28.87
C LEU A 313 10.75 13.48 -29.56
N ASP A 314 10.53 12.28 -29.09
CA ASP A 314 11.05 11.06 -29.73
C ASP A 314 10.03 10.53 -30.75
N HIS A 315 9.99 11.17 -31.93
CA HIS A 315 9.05 10.82 -32.99
C HIS A 315 9.21 9.38 -33.47
N ALA A 316 10.44 8.83 -33.48
CA ALA A 316 10.67 7.45 -33.86
C ALA A 316 10.00 6.48 -32.87
N PHE A 317 10.13 6.73 -31.57
CA PHE A 317 9.45 5.94 -30.56
C PHE A 317 7.92 6.11 -30.62
N ILE A 318 7.46 7.35 -30.81
CA ILE A 318 6.03 7.65 -30.92
C ILE A 318 5.41 6.86 -32.07
N ASP A 319 6.00 6.92 -33.24
CA ASP A 319 5.50 6.25 -34.46
C ASP A 319 5.53 4.73 -34.36
N GLN A 320 6.60 4.19 -33.74
CA GLN A 320 6.81 2.74 -33.67
C GLN A 320 6.05 2.06 -32.53
N HIS A 321 5.91 2.74 -31.37
CA HIS A 321 5.48 2.12 -30.11
C HIS A 321 4.22 2.71 -29.49
N THR A 322 3.62 3.75 -30.09
CA THR A 322 2.43 4.37 -29.52
C THR A 322 1.27 4.44 -30.51
N ALA A 323 0.09 4.73 -29.98
CA ALA A 323 -1.10 5.02 -30.76
C ALA A 323 -1.81 6.27 -30.19
N GLY A 324 -2.51 7.02 -31.04
CA GLY A 324 -3.31 8.15 -30.61
C GLY A 324 -2.54 9.47 -30.42
N TYR A 325 -1.30 9.58 -30.86
CA TYR A 325 -0.53 10.82 -30.75
C TYR A 325 -1.23 12.02 -31.40
N ALA A 326 -1.81 11.87 -32.58
CA ALA A 326 -2.53 12.94 -33.24
C ALA A 326 -3.70 13.48 -32.39
N ALA A 327 -4.47 12.59 -31.77
CA ALA A 327 -5.55 12.98 -30.87
C ALA A 327 -5.05 13.72 -29.63
N LEU A 328 -3.94 13.26 -29.03
CA LEU A 328 -3.29 13.94 -27.91
C LEU A 328 -2.77 15.33 -28.32
N TYR A 329 -2.13 15.41 -29.48
CA TYR A 329 -1.64 16.68 -30.04
C TYR A 329 -2.78 17.70 -30.22
N ASP A 330 -3.89 17.29 -30.82
CA ASP A 330 -5.07 18.14 -31.06
C ASP A 330 -5.69 18.58 -29.72
N ASP A 331 -5.83 17.68 -28.74
CA ASP A 331 -6.33 18.01 -27.40
C ASP A 331 -5.45 19.07 -26.72
N LEU A 332 -4.14 18.86 -26.70
CA LEU A 332 -3.19 19.77 -26.05
C LEU A 332 -3.15 21.15 -26.71
N ARG A 333 -3.30 21.22 -28.05
CA ARG A 333 -3.35 22.51 -28.80
C ARG A 333 -4.60 23.32 -28.47
N GLN A 334 -5.72 22.67 -28.16
CA GLN A 334 -6.99 23.35 -27.84
C GLN A 334 -7.00 23.94 -26.42
N HIS A 335 -6.20 23.43 -25.50
CA HIS A 335 -6.15 23.97 -24.13
C HIS A 335 -5.60 25.39 -24.09
N ASN A 336 -6.34 26.28 -23.40
CA ASN A 336 -5.91 27.65 -23.14
C ASN A 336 -4.89 27.69 -21.98
N TRP A 337 -3.79 28.41 -22.14
CA TRP A 337 -2.80 28.57 -21.09
C TRP A 337 -3.36 29.15 -19.79
N ALA A 338 -4.26 30.14 -19.88
CA ALA A 338 -4.87 30.75 -18.69
C ALA A 338 -5.72 29.75 -17.88
N GLU A 339 -6.40 28.81 -18.53
CA GLU A 339 -7.14 27.73 -17.85
C GLU A 339 -6.18 26.75 -17.17
N LEU A 340 -5.12 26.35 -17.87
CA LEU A 340 -4.09 25.45 -17.31
C LEU A 340 -3.41 26.08 -16.09
N GLU A 341 -3.10 27.40 -16.12
CA GLU A 341 -2.57 28.13 -14.98
C GLU A 341 -3.57 28.19 -13.81
N GLN A 342 -4.81 28.51 -14.08
CA GLN A 342 -5.86 28.58 -13.06
C GLN A 342 -6.09 27.25 -12.37
N ASP A 343 -6.13 26.16 -13.12
CA ASP A 343 -6.43 24.83 -12.62
C ASP A 343 -5.23 24.22 -11.87
N SER A 344 -4.03 24.33 -12.46
CA SER A 344 -2.81 23.78 -11.85
C SER A 344 -2.29 24.63 -10.69
N GLY A 345 -2.59 25.94 -10.68
CA GLY A 345 -2.03 26.91 -9.74
C GLY A 345 -0.56 27.28 -10.03
N LEU A 346 -0.01 26.85 -11.17
CA LEU A 346 1.34 27.17 -11.63
C LEU A 346 1.25 28.06 -12.87
N THR A 347 2.20 28.99 -12.99
CA THR A 347 2.26 29.87 -14.15
C THR A 347 2.74 29.12 -15.39
N ARG A 348 2.40 29.63 -16.58
CA ARG A 348 2.91 29.14 -17.86
C ARG A 348 4.45 29.01 -17.82
N SER A 349 5.14 30.03 -17.34
CA SER A 349 6.62 29.99 -17.23
C SER A 349 7.12 28.83 -16.39
N GLN A 350 6.44 28.50 -15.27
CA GLN A 350 6.81 27.34 -14.45
C GLN A 350 6.59 26.02 -15.16
N MET A 351 5.52 25.91 -15.94
CA MET A 351 5.26 24.72 -16.77
C MET A 351 6.26 24.59 -17.93
N GLU A 352 6.66 25.69 -18.54
CA GLU A 352 7.72 25.76 -19.55
C GLU A 352 9.09 25.39 -18.96
N ASP A 353 9.42 25.83 -17.74
CA ASP A 353 10.65 25.45 -17.02
C ASP A 353 10.70 23.95 -16.73
N LEU A 354 9.57 23.36 -16.33
CA LEU A 354 9.42 21.92 -16.15
C LEU A 354 9.62 21.18 -17.48
N ALA A 355 8.96 21.62 -18.54
CA ALA A 355 9.09 21.07 -19.89
C ALA A 355 10.55 21.16 -20.38
N HIS A 356 11.22 22.28 -20.17
CA HIS A 356 12.62 22.49 -20.52
C HIS A 356 13.55 21.55 -19.73
N SER A 357 13.31 21.37 -18.43
CA SER A 357 14.07 20.41 -17.61
C SER A 357 13.88 18.98 -18.12
N TYR A 358 12.64 18.60 -18.39
CA TYR A 358 12.30 17.28 -18.91
C TYR A 358 12.85 17.05 -20.34
N SER A 359 12.82 18.07 -21.20
CA SER A 359 13.33 17.97 -22.59
C SER A 359 14.82 17.61 -22.65
N LYS A 360 15.61 18.03 -21.65
CA LYS A 360 17.05 17.76 -21.55
C LYS A 360 17.37 16.37 -21.01
N SER A 361 16.42 15.71 -20.38
CA SER A 361 16.62 14.36 -19.84
C SER A 361 16.60 13.31 -20.93
N SER A 362 17.51 12.38 -20.84
CA SER A 362 17.58 11.17 -21.69
C SER A 362 16.92 9.96 -21.04
N ALA A 363 16.85 9.93 -19.71
CA ALA A 363 16.29 8.84 -18.93
C ALA A 363 15.58 9.38 -17.67
N THR A 364 14.25 9.40 -17.72
CA THR A 364 13.41 9.94 -16.65
C THR A 364 12.60 8.87 -15.95
N ILE A 365 12.67 8.84 -14.61
CA ILE A 365 11.75 8.06 -13.78
C ILE A 365 10.70 9.00 -13.17
N VAL A 366 9.41 8.65 -13.33
CA VAL A 366 8.30 9.35 -12.65
C VAL A 366 7.80 8.51 -11.48
N CYS A 367 8.03 8.99 -10.27
CA CYS A 367 7.56 8.39 -9.02
C CYS A 367 6.29 9.10 -8.54
N TYR A 368 5.22 8.36 -8.25
CA TYR A 368 3.98 8.94 -7.73
C TYR A 368 3.32 8.09 -6.64
N GLY A 369 2.52 8.74 -5.82
CA GLY A 369 1.77 8.09 -4.76
C GLY A 369 0.29 8.47 -4.76
N LEU A 370 -0.33 8.42 -3.57
CA LEU A 370 -1.77 8.60 -3.39
C LEU A 370 -2.26 10.02 -3.72
N GLY A 371 -1.38 11.03 -3.71
CA GLY A 371 -1.71 12.38 -4.17
C GLY A 371 -2.12 12.44 -5.65
N ILE A 372 -1.75 11.44 -6.45
CA ILE A 372 -2.18 11.30 -7.84
C ILE A 372 -3.44 10.45 -7.96
N THR A 373 -3.56 9.38 -7.18
CA THR A 373 -4.61 8.36 -7.37
C THR A 373 -5.88 8.64 -6.57
N GLN A 374 -5.80 9.24 -5.39
CA GLN A 374 -6.96 9.50 -4.53
C GLN A 374 -7.68 10.82 -4.87
N HIS A 375 -7.97 10.99 -6.15
CA HIS A 375 -8.72 12.10 -6.70
C HIS A 375 -9.87 11.62 -7.58
N LYS A 376 -10.85 12.49 -7.83
CA LYS A 376 -11.93 12.24 -8.79
C LYS A 376 -11.36 11.86 -10.16
N ASN A 377 -10.28 12.52 -10.58
CA ASN A 377 -9.60 12.34 -11.87
C ASN A 377 -8.34 11.46 -11.75
N GLY A 378 -8.23 10.59 -10.71
CA GLY A 378 -7.02 9.81 -10.45
C GLY A 378 -6.58 8.93 -11.63
N THR A 379 -7.52 8.34 -12.37
CA THR A 379 -7.23 7.54 -13.58
C THR A 379 -6.63 8.43 -14.68
N GLU A 380 -7.23 9.58 -14.94
CA GLU A 380 -6.72 10.56 -15.91
C GLU A 380 -5.32 11.05 -15.54
N ASN A 381 -5.09 11.40 -14.28
CA ASN A 381 -3.77 11.80 -13.80
C ASN A 381 -2.70 10.75 -14.15
N VAL A 382 -2.99 9.47 -13.91
CA VAL A 382 -2.06 8.38 -14.24
C VAL A 382 -1.82 8.27 -15.75
N GLN A 383 -2.87 8.40 -16.56
CA GLN A 383 -2.76 8.38 -18.04
C GLN A 383 -1.91 9.55 -18.55
N GLN A 384 -2.06 10.76 -17.98
CA GLN A 384 -1.24 11.92 -18.37
C GLN A 384 0.23 11.74 -18.00
N LEU A 385 0.56 11.06 -16.88
CA LEU A 385 1.94 10.69 -16.55
C LEU A 385 2.54 9.74 -17.60
N VAL A 386 1.74 8.77 -18.06
CA VAL A 386 2.18 7.86 -19.13
C VAL A 386 2.37 8.60 -20.44
N ASN A 387 1.42 9.45 -20.83
CA ASN A 387 1.55 10.26 -22.04
C ASN A 387 2.83 11.09 -22.04
N LEU A 388 3.15 11.76 -20.91
CA LEU A 388 4.38 12.51 -20.76
C LEU A 388 5.63 11.66 -21.00
N LEU A 389 5.68 10.44 -20.42
CA LEU A 389 6.81 9.52 -20.60
C LEU A 389 6.94 9.01 -22.04
N LEU A 390 5.81 8.69 -22.68
CA LEU A 390 5.79 8.17 -24.06
C LEU A 390 6.27 9.22 -25.08
N LEU A 391 5.98 10.51 -24.88
CA LEU A 391 6.43 11.60 -25.78
C LEU A 391 7.96 11.67 -25.93
N LYS A 392 8.71 11.16 -24.95
CA LYS A 392 10.18 11.17 -24.94
C LYS A 392 10.80 9.76 -24.98
N GLY A 393 10.01 8.72 -25.27
CA GLY A 393 10.48 7.35 -25.24
C GLY A 393 11.04 6.92 -23.87
N ASN A 394 10.53 7.47 -22.77
CA ASN A 394 10.96 7.14 -21.41
C ASN A 394 10.23 5.92 -20.85
N MET A 395 10.16 4.86 -21.66
CA MET A 395 9.54 3.59 -21.31
C MET A 395 10.33 2.44 -21.95
N GLY A 396 10.56 1.36 -21.20
CA GLY A 396 11.23 0.16 -21.72
C GLY A 396 12.74 0.31 -21.96
N LYS A 397 13.38 1.27 -21.33
CA LYS A 397 14.84 1.45 -21.36
C LYS A 397 15.41 1.68 -19.96
N PRO A 398 16.69 1.35 -19.69
CA PRO A 398 17.31 1.55 -18.38
C PRO A 398 17.21 3.01 -17.90
N GLY A 399 16.92 3.19 -16.63
CA GLY A 399 16.82 4.50 -16.00
C GLY A 399 15.55 5.29 -16.33
N ALA A 400 14.57 4.69 -17.00
CA ALA A 400 13.35 5.40 -17.42
C ALA A 400 12.09 4.57 -17.20
N GLY A 401 11.01 5.24 -16.78
CA GLY A 401 9.69 4.60 -16.63
C GLY A 401 8.83 5.20 -15.56
N ILE A 402 7.74 4.48 -15.27
CA ILE A 402 6.75 4.88 -14.28
C ILE A 402 6.85 4.04 -13.02
N CYS A 403 6.87 4.68 -11.86
CA CYS A 403 7.05 4.07 -10.55
C CYS A 403 5.90 4.43 -9.59
N PRO A 404 4.77 3.70 -9.61
CA PRO A 404 3.72 3.83 -8.61
C PRO A 404 4.20 3.28 -7.26
N LEU A 405 4.22 4.12 -6.23
CA LEU A 405 4.70 3.76 -4.90
C LEU A 405 3.57 3.15 -4.07
N ARG A 406 3.61 1.84 -3.89
CA ARG A 406 2.60 1.11 -3.10
C ARG A 406 2.81 1.34 -1.61
N GLY A 407 1.73 1.69 -0.90
CA GLY A 407 1.78 2.04 0.52
C GLY A 407 1.97 0.85 1.45
N HIS A 408 1.36 -0.28 1.17
CA HIS A 408 1.46 -1.49 1.99
C HIS A 408 2.39 -2.53 1.37
N SER A 409 3.08 -3.28 2.24
CA SER A 409 4.18 -4.19 1.88
C SER A 409 3.83 -5.29 0.88
N ASN A 410 2.55 -5.65 0.70
CA ASN A 410 2.09 -6.66 -0.25
C ASN A 410 0.81 -6.30 -1.00
N VAL A 411 0.41 -5.04 -1.04
CA VAL A 411 -0.83 -4.63 -1.72
C VAL A 411 -0.83 -4.94 -3.23
N GLN A 412 0.35 -5.05 -3.84
CA GLN A 412 0.51 -5.46 -5.22
C GLN A 412 0.44 -6.99 -5.35
N GLY A 413 1.08 -7.72 -4.45
CA GLY A 413 1.10 -9.17 -4.42
C GLY A 413 -0.29 -9.76 -4.20
N ASP A 414 -1.11 -9.19 -3.33
CA ASP A 414 -2.50 -9.62 -3.15
C ASP A 414 -3.26 -9.67 -4.49
N ARG A 415 -3.13 -8.61 -5.31
CA ARG A 415 -3.76 -8.53 -6.64
C ARG A 415 -3.13 -9.52 -7.62
N SER A 416 -1.80 -9.72 -7.56
CA SER A 416 -1.07 -10.67 -8.41
C SER A 416 -1.50 -12.11 -8.19
N VAL A 417 -1.87 -12.48 -6.96
CA VAL A 417 -2.29 -13.83 -6.61
C VAL A 417 -3.81 -14.02 -6.63
N GLY A 418 -4.57 -13.03 -7.11
CA GLY A 418 -5.98 -13.20 -7.44
C GLY A 418 -7.00 -12.58 -6.49
N ILE A 419 -6.61 -11.75 -5.52
CA ILE A 419 -7.54 -10.86 -4.81
C ILE A 419 -7.99 -9.78 -5.81
N ASN A 420 -9.00 -10.13 -6.59
CA ASN A 420 -9.52 -9.28 -7.65
C ASN A 420 -11.00 -9.60 -7.89
N GLU A 421 -11.86 -8.61 -7.71
CA GLU A 421 -13.31 -8.70 -7.92
C GLU A 421 -13.70 -8.92 -9.38
N ALA A 422 -12.82 -8.58 -10.32
CA ALA A 422 -12.98 -8.71 -11.76
C ALA A 422 -11.79 -9.46 -12.39
N ALA A 423 -11.49 -10.65 -11.89
CA ALA A 423 -10.40 -11.48 -12.41
C ALA A 423 -10.65 -11.88 -13.88
N SER A 424 -9.56 -12.03 -14.65
CA SER A 424 -9.63 -12.43 -16.06
C SER A 424 -10.16 -13.87 -16.23
N GLU A 425 -10.84 -14.12 -17.35
CA GLU A 425 -11.36 -15.44 -17.66
C GLU A 425 -10.25 -16.51 -17.74
N ASP A 426 -9.08 -16.16 -18.28
CA ASP A 426 -7.92 -17.04 -18.33
C ASP A 426 -7.45 -17.47 -16.92
N PHE A 427 -7.39 -16.54 -15.97
CA PHE A 427 -7.05 -16.86 -14.58
C PHE A 427 -8.09 -17.77 -13.94
N LEU A 428 -9.38 -17.50 -14.14
CA LEU A 428 -10.46 -18.33 -13.60
C LEU A 428 -10.45 -19.75 -14.18
N GLN A 429 -10.22 -19.91 -15.48
CA GLN A 429 -10.11 -21.21 -16.13
C GLN A 429 -8.90 -22.01 -15.63
N ARG A 430 -7.76 -21.35 -15.40
CA ARG A 430 -6.57 -22.00 -14.81
C ARG A 430 -6.84 -22.50 -13.40
N LEU A 431 -7.53 -21.72 -12.56
CA LEU A 431 -7.93 -22.17 -11.22
C LEU A 431 -8.82 -23.41 -11.28
N GLU A 432 -9.87 -23.40 -12.11
CA GLU A 432 -10.77 -24.54 -12.28
C GLU A 432 -10.03 -25.80 -12.72
N LYS A 433 -9.17 -25.64 -13.73
CA LYS A 433 -8.41 -26.76 -14.28
C LYS A 433 -7.43 -27.34 -13.25
N HIS A 434 -6.72 -26.46 -12.51
CA HIS A 434 -5.67 -26.90 -11.61
C HIS A 434 -6.21 -27.52 -10.32
N PHE A 435 -7.26 -26.94 -9.77
CA PHE A 435 -7.83 -27.35 -8.49
C PHE A 435 -9.10 -28.24 -8.62
N SER A 436 -9.58 -28.48 -9.84
CA SER A 436 -10.81 -29.25 -10.10
C SER A 436 -12.05 -28.69 -9.39
N ILE A 437 -12.14 -27.38 -9.27
CA ILE A 437 -13.25 -26.65 -8.64
C ILE A 437 -14.05 -25.88 -9.69
N ARG A 438 -15.21 -25.34 -9.29
CA ARG A 438 -15.97 -24.38 -10.07
C ARG A 438 -15.85 -23.00 -9.43
N VAL A 439 -15.53 -21.96 -10.23
CA VAL A 439 -15.41 -20.60 -9.74
C VAL A 439 -16.45 -19.68 -10.38
N PRO A 440 -16.95 -18.66 -9.64
CA PRO A 440 -17.96 -17.75 -10.15
C PRO A 440 -17.38 -16.86 -11.25
N ARG A 441 -18.21 -16.59 -12.28
CA ARG A 441 -17.87 -15.69 -13.42
C ARG A 441 -18.41 -14.28 -13.21
N LYS A 442 -19.36 -14.12 -12.28
CA LYS A 442 -19.92 -12.81 -11.97
C LYS A 442 -18.84 -11.95 -11.30
N HIS A 443 -18.69 -10.72 -11.77
CA HIS A 443 -17.86 -9.73 -11.09
C HIS A 443 -18.35 -9.54 -9.67
N GLY A 444 -17.41 -9.48 -8.73
CA GLY A 444 -17.66 -9.21 -7.33
C GLY A 444 -17.77 -7.73 -7.03
N ARG A 445 -17.68 -7.39 -5.76
CA ARG A 445 -17.77 -6.02 -5.25
C ARG A 445 -16.41 -5.51 -4.78
N SER A 446 -16.11 -4.26 -5.13
CA SER A 446 -15.02 -3.46 -4.57
C SER A 446 -15.34 -2.99 -3.15
N SER A 447 -14.37 -2.37 -2.46
CA SER A 447 -14.55 -1.90 -1.09
C SER A 447 -15.75 -0.97 -0.90
N VAL A 448 -15.98 -0.01 -1.81
CA VAL A 448 -17.11 0.91 -1.71
C VAL A 448 -18.44 0.20 -2.00
N GLU A 449 -18.45 -0.69 -2.99
CA GLU A 449 -19.64 -1.47 -3.34
C GLU A 449 -20.02 -2.45 -2.24
N SER A 450 -19.04 -3.05 -1.55
CA SER A 450 -19.26 -3.92 -0.40
C SER A 450 -19.93 -3.19 0.75
N ILE A 451 -19.45 -1.99 1.13
CA ILE A 451 -20.12 -1.19 2.17
C ILE A 451 -21.55 -0.84 1.77
N ARG A 452 -21.79 -0.45 0.51
CA ARG A 452 -23.14 -0.18 0.00
C ARG A 452 -24.04 -1.42 0.02
N ALA A 453 -23.48 -2.62 -0.25
CA ALA A 453 -24.22 -3.88 -0.19
C ALA A 453 -24.59 -4.24 1.27
N ILE A 454 -23.69 -4.00 2.22
CA ILE A 454 -23.97 -4.17 3.66
C ILE A 454 -25.08 -3.20 4.11
N GLU A 455 -25.02 -1.94 3.70
CA GLU A 455 -26.06 -0.94 4.01
C GLU A 455 -27.46 -1.36 3.53
N ARG A 456 -27.55 -1.95 2.35
CA ARG A 456 -28.82 -2.42 1.79
C ARG A 456 -29.28 -3.78 2.33
N GLY A 457 -28.44 -4.46 3.12
CA GLY A 457 -28.69 -5.81 3.59
C GLY A 457 -28.45 -6.92 2.54
N ASP A 458 -27.86 -6.58 1.39
CA ASP A 458 -27.48 -7.53 0.34
C ASP A 458 -26.29 -8.39 0.79
N ALA A 459 -25.39 -7.87 1.61
CA ALA A 459 -24.31 -8.57 2.27
C ALA A 459 -24.62 -8.75 3.76
N LYS A 460 -24.45 -9.96 4.27
CA LYS A 460 -24.74 -10.37 5.65
C LYS A 460 -23.48 -10.72 6.44
N ALA A 461 -22.40 -11.08 5.77
CA ALA A 461 -21.15 -11.44 6.43
C ALA A 461 -19.97 -10.68 5.85
N LEU A 462 -19.02 -10.37 6.73
CA LEU A 462 -17.75 -9.75 6.39
C LEU A 462 -16.62 -10.52 7.09
N ILE A 463 -15.71 -11.07 6.29
CA ILE A 463 -14.48 -11.67 6.78
C ILE A 463 -13.34 -10.71 6.44
N CYS A 464 -12.55 -10.31 7.45
CA CYS A 464 -11.42 -9.38 7.27
C CYS A 464 -10.09 -10.10 7.52
N MET A 465 -9.28 -10.22 6.50
CA MET A 465 -7.90 -10.64 6.61
C MET A 465 -7.02 -9.40 6.89
N GLY A 466 -6.82 -9.10 8.17
CA GLY A 466 -6.10 -7.90 8.62
C GLY A 466 -6.84 -6.58 8.36
N GLY A 467 -6.13 -5.49 8.56
CA GLY A 467 -6.59 -4.13 8.29
C GLY A 467 -7.51 -3.53 9.35
N ASN A 468 -7.83 -2.25 9.15
CA ASN A 468 -8.80 -1.48 9.93
C ASN A 468 -9.82 -0.85 8.96
N LEU A 469 -10.59 -1.71 8.29
CA LEU A 469 -11.49 -1.34 7.18
C LEU A 469 -12.41 -0.19 7.56
N ALA A 470 -13.00 -0.24 8.75
CA ALA A 470 -13.98 0.75 9.19
C ALA A 470 -13.46 2.19 9.16
N VAL A 471 -12.19 2.39 9.54
CA VAL A 471 -11.55 3.71 9.59
C VAL A 471 -10.90 4.07 8.25
N ALA A 472 -10.50 3.06 7.47
CA ALA A 472 -9.88 3.28 6.17
C ALA A 472 -10.88 3.71 5.09
N MET A 473 -12.16 3.37 5.25
CA MET A 473 -13.21 3.75 4.29
C MET A 473 -13.54 5.25 4.37
N PRO A 474 -13.85 5.90 3.23
CA PRO A 474 -14.44 7.22 3.25
C PRO A 474 -15.79 7.21 3.99
N GLN A 475 -16.16 8.30 4.64
CA GLN A 475 -17.39 8.42 5.44
C GLN A 475 -17.47 7.37 6.59
N PRO A 476 -16.56 7.43 7.58
CA PRO A 476 -16.49 6.42 8.65
C PRO A 476 -17.83 6.17 9.37
N GLN A 477 -18.61 7.21 9.65
CA GLN A 477 -19.90 7.10 10.34
C GLN A 477 -20.88 6.20 9.57
N ARG A 478 -20.92 6.32 8.25
CA ARG A 478 -21.73 5.49 7.37
C ARG A 478 -21.25 4.03 7.39
N THR A 479 -19.93 3.84 7.28
CA THR A 479 -19.32 2.51 7.37
C THR A 479 -19.59 1.86 8.73
N PHE A 480 -19.48 2.61 9.82
CA PHE A 480 -19.74 2.11 11.17
C PHE A 480 -21.20 1.66 11.33
N ALA A 481 -22.16 2.44 10.81
CA ALA A 481 -23.55 2.06 10.83
C ALA A 481 -23.81 0.79 10.00
N ALA A 482 -23.23 0.70 8.81
CA ALA A 482 -23.37 -0.47 7.95
C ALA A 482 -22.83 -1.74 8.63
N MET A 483 -21.62 -1.71 9.17
CA MET A 483 -20.97 -2.89 9.77
C MET A 483 -21.77 -3.47 10.94
N LYS A 484 -22.47 -2.64 11.71
CA LYS A 484 -23.35 -3.10 12.83
C LYS A 484 -24.59 -3.88 12.37
N ASN A 485 -24.96 -3.77 11.09
CA ASN A 485 -26.12 -4.48 10.54
C ASN A 485 -25.79 -5.89 10.04
N LEU A 486 -24.53 -6.30 10.10
CA LEU A 486 -24.10 -7.64 9.66
C LEU A 486 -24.63 -8.74 10.61
N ASP A 487 -24.81 -9.92 10.06
CA ASP A 487 -25.05 -11.14 10.84
C ASP A 487 -23.72 -11.73 11.37
N LEU A 488 -22.67 -11.72 10.55
CA LEU A 488 -21.36 -12.29 10.91
C LEU A 488 -20.23 -11.31 10.61
N GLN A 489 -19.31 -11.13 11.56
CA GLN A 489 -18.00 -10.55 11.34
C GLN A 489 -16.90 -11.47 11.86
N VAL A 490 -15.89 -11.68 11.03
CA VAL A 490 -14.67 -12.42 11.38
C VAL A 490 -13.45 -11.54 11.09
N HIS A 491 -12.61 -11.33 12.07
CA HIS A 491 -11.41 -10.52 11.94
C HIS A 491 -10.17 -11.36 12.24
N VAL A 492 -9.32 -11.59 11.24
CA VAL A 492 -7.99 -12.16 11.43
C VAL A 492 -7.03 -10.98 11.65
N ALA A 493 -6.41 -10.90 12.83
CA ALA A 493 -5.64 -9.72 13.19
C ALA A 493 -4.51 -10.03 14.18
N THR A 494 -3.52 -9.13 14.23
CA THR A 494 -2.41 -9.21 15.19
C THR A 494 -2.64 -8.37 16.44
N LYS A 495 -3.45 -7.31 16.34
CA LYS A 495 -3.75 -6.33 17.39
C LYS A 495 -5.19 -5.88 17.33
N LEU A 496 -5.70 -5.29 18.41
CA LEU A 496 -7.03 -4.69 18.46
C LEU A 496 -7.06 -3.37 17.69
N ASN A 497 -8.17 -3.12 16.98
CA ASN A 497 -8.43 -1.84 16.32
C ASN A 497 -9.93 -1.50 16.32
N ARG A 498 -10.30 -0.36 15.75
CA ARG A 498 -11.68 0.17 15.76
C ARG A 498 -12.69 -0.76 15.07
N SER A 499 -12.30 -1.43 13.98
CA SER A 499 -13.19 -2.34 13.26
C SER A 499 -13.71 -3.48 14.13
N HIS A 500 -12.89 -3.94 15.08
CA HIS A 500 -13.23 -5.04 15.99
C HIS A 500 -14.28 -4.67 17.06
N LEU A 501 -14.57 -3.38 17.23
CA LEU A 501 -15.56 -2.87 18.17
C LEU A 501 -16.92 -2.56 17.52
N LEU A 502 -17.02 -2.75 16.19
CA LEU A 502 -18.26 -2.58 15.43
C LEU A 502 -18.96 -3.93 15.33
N LEU A 503 -19.70 -4.26 16.38
CA LEU A 503 -20.24 -5.59 16.58
C LEU A 503 -21.44 -5.88 15.67
N ALA A 504 -21.35 -6.97 14.92
CA ALA A 504 -22.45 -7.65 14.25
C ALA A 504 -23.20 -8.56 15.24
N LYS A 505 -24.11 -9.38 14.75
CA LYS A 505 -24.81 -10.37 15.60
C LYS A 505 -23.86 -11.47 16.11
N HIS A 506 -22.94 -11.94 15.27
CA HIS A 506 -21.90 -12.91 15.61
C HIS A 506 -20.53 -12.35 15.25
N ASN A 507 -19.57 -12.40 16.20
CA ASN A 507 -18.27 -11.78 16.01
C ASN A 507 -17.15 -12.68 16.50
N TYR A 508 -16.13 -12.83 15.66
CA TYR A 508 -14.92 -13.59 15.97
C TYR A 508 -13.66 -12.75 15.71
N LEU A 509 -12.71 -12.85 16.64
CA LEU A 509 -11.40 -12.20 16.56
C LEU A 509 -10.34 -13.30 16.62
N LEU A 510 -9.71 -13.58 15.48
CA LEU A 510 -8.79 -14.68 15.26
C LEU A 510 -7.35 -14.16 15.23
N PRO A 511 -6.50 -14.49 16.23
CA PRO A 511 -5.16 -13.93 16.33
C PRO A 511 -4.19 -14.60 15.37
N ALA A 512 -3.52 -13.80 14.53
CA ALA A 512 -2.50 -14.26 13.61
C ALA A 512 -1.08 -14.05 14.13
N LEU A 513 -0.14 -14.87 13.62
CA LEU A 513 1.28 -14.60 13.69
C LEU A 513 1.60 -13.26 13.02
N GLY A 514 2.50 -12.49 13.64
CA GLY A 514 3.10 -11.36 12.98
C GLY A 514 4.22 -11.79 12.01
N ARG A 515 4.59 -10.91 11.09
CA ARG A 515 5.65 -11.21 10.11
C ARG A 515 7.02 -11.45 10.76
N THR A 516 7.26 -10.87 11.94
CA THR A 516 8.47 -11.08 12.74
C THR A 516 8.53 -12.45 13.39
N GLU A 517 7.41 -13.17 13.52
CA GLU A 517 7.27 -14.39 14.30
C GLU A 517 7.43 -15.65 13.44
N ARG A 518 8.07 -16.67 14.00
CA ARG A 518 8.28 -17.95 13.33
C ARG A 518 6.97 -18.72 13.23
N ASP A 519 6.62 -19.13 12.03
CA ASP A 519 5.62 -20.17 11.80
C ASP A 519 6.31 -21.54 11.83
N MET A 520 6.05 -22.32 12.88
CA MET A 520 6.62 -23.65 13.07
C MET A 520 5.56 -24.69 12.78
N GLN A 521 5.74 -25.43 11.69
CA GLN A 521 4.87 -26.52 11.26
C GLN A 521 5.59 -27.87 11.40
N ALA A 522 4.89 -28.99 11.16
CA ALA A 522 5.48 -30.32 11.21
C ALA A 522 6.68 -30.51 10.26
N THR A 523 6.70 -29.77 9.16
CA THR A 523 7.80 -29.75 8.18
C THR A 523 8.94 -28.79 8.51
N GLY A 524 8.86 -28.09 9.63
CA GLY A 524 9.85 -27.11 10.09
C GLY A 524 9.37 -25.65 10.02
N ILE A 525 10.31 -24.71 10.03
CA ILE A 525 10.02 -23.27 9.95
C ILE A 525 9.54 -22.95 8.55
N GLN A 526 8.40 -22.27 8.46
CA GLN A 526 7.80 -21.83 7.21
C GLN A 526 8.22 -20.40 6.86
N SER A 527 8.24 -20.10 5.58
CA SER A 527 8.34 -18.76 5.02
C SER A 527 7.12 -18.45 4.18
N VAL A 528 6.85 -17.16 4.04
CA VAL A 528 5.84 -16.62 3.13
C VAL A 528 6.53 -15.69 2.13
N THR A 529 5.80 -15.25 1.11
CA THR A 529 6.30 -14.29 0.13
C THR A 529 5.47 -13.03 0.09
N VAL A 530 6.08 -11.94 -0.37
CA VAL A 530 5.45 -10.63 -0.64
C VAL A 530 5.98 -10.06 -1.95
N GLU A 531 5.21 -9.21 -2.61
CA GLU A 531 5.59 -8.52 -3.83
C GLU A 531 5.68 -7.01 -3.58
N ASP A 532 6.82 -6.41 -3.90
CA ASP A 532 7.06 -4.98 -3.72
C ASP A 532 6.50 -4.11 -4.88
N SER A 533 6.72 -2.79 -4.80
CA SER A 533 6.25 -1.82 -5.80
C SER A 533 6.86 -2.00 -7.19
N MET A 534 7.99 -2.69 -7.29
CA MET A 534 8.73 -2.93 -8.53
C MET A 534 8.56 -4.38 -9.03
N SER A 535 7.53 -5.08 -8.53
CA SER A 535 7.16 -6.45 -8.91
C SER A 535 8.18 -7.53 -8.53
N MET A 536 9.10 -7.22 -7.61
CA MET A 536 10.03 -8.21 -7.09
C MET A 536 9.38 -8.98 -5.94
N VAL A 537 9.53 -10.31 -5.97
CA VAL A 537 8.97 -11.21 -4.94
C VAL A 537 10.07 -11.55 -3.93
N HIS A 538 9.79 -11.26 -2.66
CA HIS A 538 10.70 -11.48 -1.54
C HIS A 538 10.20 -12.60 -0.65
N ALA A 539 11.12 -13.48 -0.21
CA ALA A 539 10.84 -14.44 0.85
C ALA A 539 10.88 -13.75 2.22
N SER A 540 9.95 -14.10 3.09
CA SER A 540 9.81 -13.53 4.43
C SER A 540 9.70 -14.66 5.46
N CYS A 541 10.70 -14.78 6.33
CA CYS A 541 10.77 -15.79 7.38
C CYS A 541 10.94 -15.14 8.75
N GLY A 542 9.95 -15.26 9.62
CA GLY A 542 9.98 -14.70 10.95
C GLY A 542 11.14 -15.26 11.78
N ALA A 543 11.71 -14.42 12.64
CA ALA A 543 12.89 -14.76 13.45
C ALA A 543 12.59 -14.95 14.94
N LEU A 544 11.46 -14.45 15.42
CA LEU A 544 11.11 -14.40 16.83
C LEU A 544 10.15 -15.51 17.24
N LYS A 545 10.18 -15.86 18.54
CA LYS A 545 9.16 -16.73 19.13
C LYS A 545 7.81 -16.01 19.13
N PRO A 546 6.70 -16.68 18.76
CA PRO A 546 5.36 -16.12 18.80
C PRO A 546 4.98 -15.51 20.17
N ALA A 547 4.17 -14.44 20.14
CA ALA A 547 3.69 -13.76 21.34
C ALA A 547 2.80 -14.67 22.21
N SER A 548 2.15 -15.66 21.59
CA SER A 548 1.35 -16.70 22.25
C SER A 548 1.46 -18.02 21.50
N ARG A 549 1.32 -19.13 22.22
CA ARG A 549 1.22 -20.48 21.64
C ARG A 549 -0.08 -20.73 20.88
N TRP A 550 -1.07 -19.87 21.08
CA TRP A 550 -2.39 -19.99 20.46
C TRP A 550 -2.48 -19.25 19.11
N LEU A 551 -1.41 -18.58 18.69
CA LEU A 551 -1.39 -17.94 17.37
C LEU A 551 -1.28 -19.00 16.27
N LYS A 552 -1.98 -18.75 15.16
CA LYS A 552 -1.81 -19.50 13.91
C LYS A 552 -1.32 -18.56 12.81
N SER A 553 -0.65 -19.10 11.80
CA SER A 553 -0.35 -18.32 10.59
C SER A 553 -1.64 -18.03 9.80
N GLU A 554 -1.63 -16.94 9.03
CA GLU A 554 -2.77 -16.57 8.18
C GLU A 554 -3.18 -17.72 7.24
N PRO A 555 -2.25 -18.43 6.54
CA PRO A 555 -2.60 -19.60 5.74
C PRO A 555 -3.30 -20.71 6.55
N ALA A 556 -2.84 -20.97 7.77
CA ALA A 556 -3.46 -22.00 8.62
C ALA A 556 -4.88 -21.60 9.09
N ILE A 557 -5.11 -20.31 9.35
CA ILE A 557 -6.44 -19.79 9.70
C ILE A 557 -7.40 -19.92 8.51
N VAL A 558 -6.95 -19.52 7.31
CA VAL A 558 -7.73 -19.67 6.07
C VAL A 558 -8.09 -21.15 5.82
N ALA A 559 -7.12 -22.05 5.91
CA ALA A 559 -7.34 -23.47 5.73
C ALA A 559 -8.34 -24.04 6.76
N GLY A 560 -8.27 -23.59 8.02
CA GLY A 560 -9.22 -23.99 9.07
C GLY A 560 -10.65 -23.55 8.76
N MET A 561 -10.85 -22.30 8.34
CA MET A 561 -12.17 -21.79 7.93
C MET A 561 -12.67 -22.51 6.66
N ALA A 562 -11.80 -22.74 5.68
CA ALA A 562 -12.17 -23.41 4.44
C ALA A 562 -12.64 -24.85 4.69
N ARG A 563 -11.90 -25.66 5.44
CA ARG A 563 -12.28 -27.03 5.82
C ARG A 563 -13.61 -27.09 6.54
N ALA A 564 -13.84 -26.18 7.47
CA ALA A 564 -15.09 -26.13 8.22
C ALA A 564 -16.28 -25.69 7.35
N THR A 565 -16.04 -24.83 6.34
CA THR A 565 -17.09 -24.32 5.44
C THR A 565 -17.39 -25.28 4.28
N LEU A 566 -16.36 -25.91 3.73
CA LEU A 566 -16.38 -26.72 2.50
C LEU A 566 -15.89 -28.16 2.78
N PRO A 567 -16.59 -28.94 3.60
CA PRO A 567 -16.11 -30.27 4.06
C PRO A 567 -15.96 -31.32 2.95
N HIS A 568 -16.52 -31.06 1.78
CA HIS A 568 -16.45 -31.96 0.61
C HIS A 568 -15.59 -31.35 -0.53
N SER A 569 -14.81 -30.34 -0.25
CA SER A 569 -13.92 -29.74 -1.24
C SER A 569 -12.80 -30.69 -1.64
N PRO A 570 -12.43 -30.77 -2.93
CA PRO A 570 -11.29 -31.56 -3.38
C PRO A 570 -9.94 -31.00 -2.89
N ILE A 571 -9.92 -29.77 -2.37
CA ILE A 571 -8.72 -29.08 -1.91
C ILE A 571 -8.69 -28.85 -0.38
N SER A 572 -9.69 -29.32 0.36
CA SER A 572 -9.80 -29.14 1.83
C SER A 572 -8.99 -30.16 2.64
#